data_a69e7b112fb91091aa4bace2d32769a9
#
_entry.id   a69e7b112fb91091aa4bace2d32769a9
#
_cell.length_a   1.000
_cell.length_b   1.000
_cell.length_c   1.000
_cell.angle_alpha   90.00
_cell.angle_beta   90.00
_cell.angle_gamma   90.00
#
_symmetry.space_group_name_H-M   'P 1'
#
loop_
_entity.id
_entity.type
_entity.pdbx_description
1 polymer ?
#
loop_
_entity_poly.entity_id
_entity_poly.type
_entity_poly.pdbx_seq_one_letter_code
_entity_poly.pdbx_strand_id
1 'polypeptide(L)'
;MIKILIVDDEKPICDLIDLNLSAAGYFCKSVQDGMKAIELIEKESFDLILLDIMLPGVDGFDIMEYIRPLKIPVIFITAKGDVKDRVKGLRLGAEDYLVKPFDVVELMAR
;
A
#
# COMPACT_ATOMS: atom_id res chain seq x y z
N MET A 1 10.68 14.22 -7.18
CA MET A 1 10.91 13.04 -6.31
C MET A 1 9.60 12.27 -6.15
N ILE A 2 9.63 10.99 -6.39
CA ILE A 2 8.46 10.13 -6.24
C ILE A 2 8.20 9.89 -4.77
N LYS A 3 6.97 10.12 -4.35
CA LYS A 3 6.54 10.04 -2.96
C LYS A 3 5.61 8.84 -2.77
N ILE A 4 5.98 7.93 -1.87
CA ILE A 4 5.28 6.66 -1.66
C ILE A 4 4.76 6.59 -0.23
N LEU A 5 3.49 6.23 -0.07
CA LEU A 5 2.89 5.95 1.23
C LEU A 5 2.82 4.45 1.44
N ILE A 6 3.32 3.98 2.58
CA ILE A 6 3.29 2.57 2.97
C ILE A 6 2.28 2.43 4.11
N VAL A 7 1.24 1.63 3.91
CA VAL A 7 0.17 1.42 4.89
C VAL A 7 0.15 -0.06 5.28
N ASP A 8 0.68 -0.37 6.45
CA ASP A 8 0.78 -1.74 6.95
C ASP A 8 0.85 -1.70 8.47
N ASP A 9 0.10 -2.54 9.15
CA ASP A 9 0.08 -2.59 10.62
C ASP A 9 1.36 -3.20 11.21
N GLU A 10 2.12 -3.92 10.40
CA GLU A 10 3.39 -4.52 10.80
C GLU A 10 4.54 -3.54 10.55
N LYS A 11 4.96 -2.83 11.60
CA LYS A 11 6.03 -1.86 11.47
C LYS A 11 7.33 -2.42 10.87
N PRO A 12 7.77 -3.65 11.20
CA PRO A 12 8.96 -4.21 10.56
C PRO A 12 8.86 -4.33 9.05
N ILE A 13 7.66 -4.61 8.52
CA ILE A 13 7.43 -4.65 7.07
C ILE A 13 7.55 -3.24 6.48
N CYS A 14 6.95 -2.24 7.13
CA CYS A 14 7.10 -0.85 6.71
C CYS A 14 8.56 -0.43 6.67
N ASP A 15 9.31 -0.77 7.70
CA ASP A 15 10.73 -0.40 7.80
C ASP A 15 11.56 -1.07 6.71
N LEU A 16 11.29 -2.33 6.40
CA LEU A 16 11.99 -3.06 5.35
C LEU A 16 11.72 -2.44 3.97
N ILE A 17 10.46 -2.15 3.68
CA ILE A 17 10.08 -1.52 2.41
C ILE A 17 10.68 -0.13 2.30
N ASP A 18 10.59 0.67 3.36
CA ASP A 18 11.13 2.01 3.39
C ASP A 18 12.64 2.01 3.15
N LEU A 19 13.38 1.13 3.83
CA LEU A 19 14.82 1.04 3.66
C LEU A 19 15.20 0.79 2.21
N ASN A 20 14.53 -0.14 1.55
CA ASN A 20 14.85 -0.50 0.18
C ASN A 20 14.42 0.55 -0.84
N LEU A 21 13.25 1.12 -0.68
CA LEU A 21 12.76 2.15 -1.60
C LEU A 21 13.50 3.48 -1.41
N SER A 22 13.84 3.85 -0.18
CA SER A 22 14.62 5.05 0.08
C SER A 22 16.01 4.93 -0.52
N ALA A 23 16.62 3.75 -0.44
CA ALA A 23 17.92 3.50 -1.06
C ALA A 23 17.86 3.61 -2.59
N ALA A 24 16.69 3.36 -3.18
CA ALA A 24 16.47 3.50 -4.63
C ALA A 24 16.12 4.93 -5.04
N GLY A 25 16.04 5.87 -4.10
CA GLY A 25 15.80 7.28 -4.40
C GLY A 25 14.37 7.76 -4.23
N TYR A 26 13.46 6.92 -3.70
CA TYR A 26 12.09 7.32 -3.42
C TYR A 26 11.97 7.96 -2.05
N PHE A 27 11.01 8.86 -1.90
CA PHE A 27 10.65 9.43 -0.60
C PHE A 27 9.48 8.62 -0.04
N CYS A 28 9.65 8.03 1.15
CA CYS A 28 8.62 7.16 1.75
C CYS A 28 8.12 7.71 3.07
N LYS A 29 6.81 7.56 3.30
CA LYS A 29 6.20 7.70 4.60
C LYS A 29 5.43 6.43 4.90
N SER A 30 5.34 6.06 6.17
CA SER A 30 4.58 4.88 6.58
C SER A 30 3.63 5.18 7.72
N VAL A 31 2.48 4.51 7.70
CA VAL A 31 1.49 4.54 8.78
C VAL A 31 1.01 3.12 9.02
N GLN A 32 0.51 2.85 10.24
CA GLN A 32 0.16 1.52 10.66
C GLN A 32 -1.35 1.30 10.84
N ASP A 33 -2.18 2.28 10.55
CA ASP A 33 -3.64 2.08 10.57
C ASP A 33 -4.33 2.88 9.45
N GLY A 34 -5.57 2.45 9.14
CA GLY A 34 -6.30 3.00 8.00
C GLY A 34 -6.73 4.44 8.18
N MET A 35 -7.09 4.84 9.39
CA MET A 35 -7.54 6.22 9.64
C MET A 35 -6.39 7.21 9.47
N LYS A 36 -5.21 6.86 9.95
CA LYS A 36 -4.02 7.70 9.75
C LYS A 36 -3.64 7.78 8.29
N ALA A 37 -3.81 6.68 7.55
CA ALA A 37 -3.58 6.69 6.11
C ALA A 37 -4.50 7.68 5.41
N ILE A 38 -5.79 7.65 5.70
CA ILE A 38 -6.77 8.57 5.11
C ILE A 38 -6.42 10.02 5.45
N GLU A 39 -6.11 10.30 6.71
CA GLU A 39 -5.72 11.66 7.12
C GLU A 39 -4.52 12.16 6.34
N LEU A 40 -3.52 11.30 6.16
CA LEU A 40 -2.30 11.68 5.47
C LEU A 40 -2.54 11.89 3.97
N ILE A 41 -3.36 11.04 3.36
CA ILE A 41 -3.74 11.17 1.94
C ILE A 41 -4.48 12.47 1.68
N GLU A 42 -5.30 12.92 2.64
CA GLU A 42 -6.01 14.20 2.52
C GLU A 42 -5.09 15.41 2.62
N LYS A 43 -3.99 15.28 3.35
CA LYS A 43 -3.07 16.39 3.62
C LYS A 43 -1.91 16.48 2.63
N GLU A 44 -1.49 15.37 2.07
CA GLU A 44 -0.30 15.29 1.23
C GLU A 44 -0.60 14.55 -0.06
N SER A 45 0.18 14.85 -1.09
CA SER A 45 0.08 14.14 -2.36
C SER A 45 1.05 12.96 -2.38
N PHE A 46 0.59 11.82 -2.88
CA PHE A 46 1.43 10.64 -3.06
C PHE A 46 1.34 10.15 -4.50
N ASP A 47 2.46 9.62 -5.00
CA ASP A 47 2.54 9.08 -6.35
C ASP A 47 2.19 7.59 -6.40
N LEU A 48 2.29 6.91 -5.25
CA LEU A 48 1.98 5.49 -5.13
C LEU A 48 1.62 5.17 -3.68
N ILE A 49 0.67 4.26 -3.49
CA ILE A 49 0.31 3.76 -2.17
C ILE A 49 0.51 2.25 -2.15
N LEU A 50 1.29 1.76 -1.19
CA LEU A 50 1.45 0.34 -0.89
C LEU A 50 0.55 0.05 0.29
N LEU A 51 -0.45 -0.80 0.11
CA LEU A 51 -1.58 -0.90 1.02
C LEU A 51 -1.85 -2.34 1.44
N ASP A 52 -1.78 -2.60 2.74
CA ASP A 52 -2.21 -3.88 3.29
C ASP A 52 -3.74 -3.87 3.44
N ILE A 53 -4.36 -5.02 3.20
CA ILE A 53 -5.80 -5.20 3.38
C ILE A 53 -6.14 -5.35 4.85
N MET A 54 -5.32 -6.12 5.58
CA MET A 54 -5.60 -6.48 6.98
C MET A 54 -5.09 -5.41 7.93
N LEU A 55 -5.87 -4.33 8.09
CA LEU A 55 -5.53 -3.22 8.96
C LEU A 55 -6.52 -3.12 10.12
N PRO A 56 -6.09 -2.64 11.30
CA PRO A 56 -7.02 -2.36 12.38
C PRO A 56 -7.96 -1.21 11.99
N GLY A 57 -9.23 -1.34 12.36
CA GLY A 57 -10.26 -0.35 12.06
C GLY A 57 -10.73 -0.43 10.62
N VAL A 58 -10.31 0.49 9.79
CA VAL A 58 -10.68 0.55 8.37
C VAL A 58 -9.77 -0.38 7.57
N ASP A 59 -10.31 -1.37 6.86
CA ASP A 59 -9.48 -2.29 6.10
C ASP A 59 -9.01 -1.69 4.75
N GLY A 60 -8.08 -2.37 4.11
CA GLY A 60 -7.47 -1.88 2.88
C GLY A 60 -8.44 -1.76 1.71
N PHE A 61 -9.44 -2.62 1.62
CA PHE A 61 -10.45 -2.50 0.56
C PHE A 61 -11.30 -1.24 0.74
N ASP A 62 -11.66 -0.90 1.98
CA ASP A 62 -12.41 0.32 2.27
C ASP A 62 -11.59 1.56 1.95
N ILE A 63 -10.30 1.54 2.27
CA ILE A 63 -9.39 2.63 1.92
C ILE A 63 -9.30 2.78 0.40
N MET A 64 -9.19 1.67 -0.31
CA MET A 64 -9.12 1.69 -1.78
C MET A 64 -10.36 2.34 -2.39
N GLU A 65 -11.55 2.01 -1.88
CA GLU A 65 -12.78 2.63 -2.36
C GLU A 65 -12.79 4.13 -2.10
N TYR A 66 -12.32 4.54 -0.92
CA TYR A 66 -12.25 5.96 -0.55
C TYR A 66 -11.32 6.74 -1.49
N ILE A 67 -10.15 6.21 -1.80
CA ILE A 67 -9.14 6.92 -2.58
C ILE A 67 -9.29 6.73 -4.09
N ARG A 68 -10.14 5.81 -4.53
CA ARG A 68 -10.35 5.51 -5.95
C ARG A 68 -10.60 6.74 -6.81
N PRO A 69 -11.47 7.70 -6.41
CA PRO A 69 -11.69 8.92 -7.19
C PRO A 69 -10.46 9.80 -7.34
N LEU A 70 -9.47 9.66 -6.46
CA LEU A 70 -8.25 10.46 -6.51
C LEU A 70 -7.26 9.94 -7.56
N LYS A 71 -7.49 8.73 -8.08
CA LYS A 71 -6.68 8.10 -9.13
C LYS A 71 -5.21 7.94 -8.77
N ILE A 72 -4.91 7.73 -7.49
CA ILE A 72 -3.55 7.43 -7.04
C ILE A 72 -3.30 5.94 -7.27
N PRO A 73 -2.21 5.54 -7.94
CA PRO A 73 -1.89 4.12 -8.12
C PRO A 73 -1.71 3.41 -6.78
N VAL A 74 -2.29 2.23 -6.65
CA VAL A 74 -2.24 1.42 -5.43
C VAL A 74 -1.76 0.02 -5.77
N ILE A 75 -0.81 -0.48 -4.96
CA ILE A 75 -0.40 -1.88 -4.98
C ILE A 75 -0.76 -2.47 -3.62
N PHE A 76 -1.61 -3.49 -3.61
CA PHE A 76 -1.91 -4.21 -2.38
C PHE A 76 -0.74 -5.12 -1.98
N ILE A 77 -0.38 -5.10 -0.70
CA ILE A 77 0.66 -5.97 -0.14
C ILE A 77 0.06 -6.62 1.11
N THR A 78 -0.30 -7.90 1.03
CA THR A 78 -1.10 -8.50 2.09
C THR A 78 -0.87 -10.01 2.21
N ALA A 79 -1.21 -10.57 3.39
CA ALA A 79 -1.25 -12.00 3.61
C ALA A 79 -2.49 -12.66 2.98
N LYS A 80 -3.50 -11.88 2.56
CA LYS A 80 -4.69 -12.41 1.92
C LYS A 80 -4.40 -12.78 0.47
N GLY A 81 -4.05 -14.05 0.25
CA GLY A 81 -3.58 -14.53 -1.04
C GLY A 81 -4.57 -15.33 -1.86
N ASP A 82 -5.83 -15.48 -1.44
CA ASP A 82 -6.75 -16.27 -2.23
C ASP A 82 -7.20 -15.52 -3.50
N VAL A 83 -7.71 -16.29 -4.46
CA VAL A 83 -8.08 -15.75 -5.77
C VAL A 83 -9.19 -14.70 -5.65
N LYS A 84 -10.15 -14.90 -4.76
CA LYS A 84 -11.25 -13.95 -4.57
C LYS A 84 -10.76 -12.59 -4.11
N ASP A 85 -9.83 -12.56 -3.14
CA ASP A 85 -9.30 -11.32 -2.62
C ASP A 85 -8.46 -10.59 -3.68
N ARG A 86 -7.68 -11.34 -4.45
CA ARG A 86 -6.89 -10.76 -5.54
C ARG A 86 -7.76 -10.15 -6.62
N VAL A 87 -8.81 -10.85 -7.03
CA VAL A 87 -9.76 -10.36 -8.02
C VAL A 87 -10.47 -9.11 -7.51
N LYS A 88 -10.91 -9.13 -6.24
CA LYS A 88 -11.55 -7.97 -5.63
C LYS A 88 -10.63 -6.75 -5.63
N GLY A 89 -9.37 -6.92 -5.22
CA GLY A 89 -8.40 -5.83 -5.21
C GLY A 89 -8.18 -5.22 -6.60
N LEU A 90 -7.99 -6.07 -7.60
CA LEU A 90 -7.77 -5.60 -8.96
C LEU A 90 -9.02 -4.94 -9.56
N ARG A 91 -10.20 -5.45 -9.25
CA ARG A 91 -11.46 -4.84 -9.70
C ARG A 91 -11.72 -3.47 -9.08
N LEU A 92 -11.21 -3.22 -7.87
CA LEU A 92 -11.28 -1.91 -7.24
C LEU A 92 -10.32 -0.90 -7.88
N GLY A 93 -9.50 -1.33 -8.81
CA GLY A 93 -8.60 -0.46 -9.57
C GLY A 93 -7.16 -0.46 -9.10
N ALA A 94 -6.75 -1.42 -8.26
CA ALA A 94 -5.35 -1.55 -7.88
C ALA A 94 -4.49 -1.89 -9.09
N GLU A 95 -3.28 -1.34 -9.12
CA GLU A 95 -2.32 -1.62 -10.19
C GLU A 95 -1.76 -3.03 -10.08
N ASP A 96 -1.60 -3.54 -8.86
CA ASP A 96 -1.07 -4.88 -8.64
C ASP A 96 -1.45 -5.39 -7.25
N TYR A 97 -1.12 -6.65 -6.99
CA TYR A 97 -1.47 -7.34 -5.75
C TYR A 97 -0.35 -8.31 -5.40
N LEU A 98 0.39 -8.05 -4.31
CA LEU A 98 1.48 -8.89 -3.85
C LEU A 98 1.10 -9.60 -2.55
N VAL A 99 1.35 -10.89 -2.49
CA VAL A 99 1.03 -11.73 -1.31
C VAL A 99 2.27 -11.89 -0.44
N LYS A 100 2.10 -11.69 0.87
CA LYS A 100 3.16 -11.93 1.86
C LYS A 100 3.36 -13.44 2.08
N PRO A 101 4.58 -13.91 2.32
CA PRO A 101 5.82 -13.17 2.19
C PRO A 101 6.17 -12.91 0.72
N PHE A 102 6.75 -11.77 0.44
CA PHE A 102 7.17 -11.41 -0.91
C PHE A 102 8.64 -10.98 -0.90
N ASP A 103 9.27 -11.08 -2.07
CA ASP A 103 10.64 -10.59 -2.24
C ASP A 103 10.59 -9.09 -2.56
N VAL A 104 11.42 -8.30 -1.88
CA VAL A 104 11.48 -6.86 -2.14
C VAL A 104 11.87 -6.57 -3.60
N VAL A 105 12.69 -7.42 -4.20
CA VAL A 105 13.03 -7.30 -5.63
C VAL A 105 11.77 -7.40 -6.49
N GLU A 106 10.85 -8.30 -6.14
CA GLU A 106 9.56 -8.43 -6.83
C GLU A 106 8.75 -7.14 -6.73
N LEU A 107 8.69 -6.55 -5.53
CA LEU A 107 8.01 -5.27 -5.33
C LEU A 107 8.62 -4.18 -6.20
N MET A 108 9.94 -4.08 -6.23
CA MET A 108 10.63 -3.03 -6.97
C MET A 108 10.51 -3.20 -8.49
N ALA A 109 10.21 -4.39 -8.96
CA ALA A 109 9.99 -4.66 -10.39
C ALA A 109 8.61 -4.23 -10.88
N ARG A 110 7.69 -3.87 -9.97
CA ARG A 110 6.29 -3.49 -10.28
C ARG A 110 6.09 -1.94 -10.30
#